data_c08c1ca755358108edfba9a742d75b13
#
_entry.id   c08c1ca755358108edfba9a742d75b13
#
_cell.length_a   1.000
_cell.length_b   1.000
_cell.length_c   1.000
_cell.angle_alpha   90.00
_cell.angle_beta   90.00
_cell.angle_gamma   90.00
#
_symmetry.space_group_name_H-M   'P 1'
#
loop_
_entity.id
_entity.type
_entity.pdbx_description
1 polymer ?
#
loop_
_entity_poly.entity_id
_entity_poly.type
_entity_poly.pdbx_seq_one_letter_code
_entity_poly.pdbx_strand_id
1 'polypeptide(L)' 'MDDEIHRAQCPYCGAWQELILDPESEGTMVQDCEVCCEPWEMTVKKTRSGTLSVTLARMD' A
#
# COMPACT_ATOMS: atom_id res chain seq x y z
N MET A 1 -10.10 -16.51 -5.78
CA MET A 1 -9.03 -15.96 -5.00
C MET A 1 -8.25 -15.00 -5.80
N ASP A 2 -8.60 -13.76 -5.64
CA ASP A 2 -8.17 -12.73 -6.59
C ASP A 2 -7.36 -11.66 -5.90
N ASP A 3 -6.33 -12.10 -5.19
CA ASP A 3 -5.41 -11.16 -4.56
C ASP A 3 -4.73 -10.34 -5.65
N GLU A 4 -4.65 -9.05 -5.43
CA GLU A 4 -3.97 -8.16 -6.34
C GLU A 4 -2.59 -7.81 -5.82
N ILE A 5 -1.63 -7.78 -6.72
CA ILE A 5 -0.27 -7.37 -6.38
C ILE A 5 -0.07 -5.95 -6.87
N HIS A 6 0.21 -5.07 -5.94
CA HIS A 6 0.47 -3.67 -6.25
C HIS A 6 1.91 -3.31 -5.92
N ARG A 7 2.51 -2.48 -6.74
CA ARG A 7 3.84 -1.97 -6.47
C ARG A 7 3.74 -0.55 -5.97
N ALA A 8 4.42 -0.27 -4.89
CA ALA A 8 4.42 1.06 -4.32
C ALA A 8 5.83 1.42 -3.89
N GLN A 9 6.13 2.70 -3.95
CA GLN A 9 7.44 3.21 -3.60
C GLN A 9 7.39 3.79 -2.20
N CYS A 10 8.35 3.39 -1.37
CA CYS A 10 8.44 3.91 -0.01
C CYS A 10 8.66 5.42 -0.04
N PRO A 11 7.86 6.20 0.72
CA PRO A 11 7.99 7.65 0.72
C PRO A 11 9.24 8.17 1.44
N TYR A 12 9.95 7.28 2.11
CA TYR A 12 11.18 7.69 2.84
C TYR A 12 12.43 7.35 2.05
N CYS A 13 12.59 6.09 1.66
CA CYS A 13 13.82 5.66 1.02
C CYS A 13 13.69 5.43 -0.48
N GLY A 14 12.49 5.45 -1.01
CA GLY A 14 12.26 5.27 -2.43
C GLY A 14 12.33 3.84 -2.92
N ALA A 15 12.44 2.86 -2.03
CA ALA A 15 12.50 1.47 -2.42
C ALA A 15 11.14 0.99 -2.91
N TRP A 16 11.13 0.23 -4.00
CA TRP A 16 9.90 -0.36 -4.52
C TRP A 16 9.58 -1.63 -3.78
N GLN A 17 8.32 -1.78 -3.43
CA GLN A 17 7.84 -2.95 -2.69
C GLN A 17 6.56 -3.48 -3.33
N GLU A 18 6.38 -4.78 -3.24
CA GLU A 18 5.15 -5.39 -3.71
C GLU A 18 4.20 -5.61 -2.54
N LEU A 19 2.97 -5.18 -2.74
CA LEU A 19 1.93 -5.29 -1.74
C LEU A 19 0.86 -6.24 -2.27
N ILE A 20 0.55 -7.26 -1.49
CA ILE A 20 -0.50 -8.20 -1.85
C ILE A 20 -1.77 -7.75 -1.14
N LEU A 21 -2.78 -7.40 -1.94
CA LEU A 21 -4.02 -6.86 -1.42
C LEU A 21 -5.19 -7.77 -1.75
N ASP A 22 -6.06 -7.94 -0.76
CA ASP A 22 -7.33 -8.62 -0.94
C ASP A 22 -8.30 -7.60 -1.58
N PRO A 23 -9.04 -7.99 -2.63
CA PRO A 23 -9.99 -7.05 -3.27
C PRO A 23 -11.06 -6.50 -2.33
N GLU A 24 -11.28 -7.15 -1.19
CA GLU A 24 -12.23 -6.66 -0.21
C GLU A 24 -11.59 -5.83 0.89
N SER A 25 -10.29 -5.69 0.87
CA SER A 25 -9.58 -4.91 1.88
C SER A 25 -9.54 -3.45 1.48
N GLU A 26 -10.35 -2.67 2.14
CA GLU A 26 -10.34 -1.22 1.98
C GLU A 26 -10.05 -0.58 3.31
N GLY A 27 -9.44 0.59 3.30
CA GLY A 27 -9.20 1.35 4.50
C GLY A 27 -7.74 1.78 4.63
N THR A 28 -7.41 2.22 5.83
CA THR A 28 -6.07 2.71 6.14
C THR A 28 -5.39 1.77 7.11
N MET A 29 -4.15 1.45 6.84
CA MET A 29 -3.37 0.60 7.71
C MET A 29 -1.92 1.07 7.74
N VAL A 30 -1.20 0.63 8.76
CA VAL A 30 0.20 1.01 8.94
C VAL A 30 1.08 -0.19 8.65
N GLN A 31 2.11 0.03 7.86
CA GLN A 31 3.10 -1.01 7.59
C GLN A 31 4.50 -0.41 7.67
N ASP A 32 5.47 -1.27 7.93
CA ASP A 32 6.87 -0.87 8.00
C ASP A 32 7.56 -1.17 6.69
N CYS A 33 8.44 -0.27 6.28
CA CYS A 33 9.26 -0.51 5.11
C CYS A 33 10.26 -1.62 5.39
N GLU A 34 10.45 -2.51 4.44
CA GLU A 34 11.41 -3.61 4.60
C GLU A 34 12.86 -3.18 4.42
N VAL A 35 13.07 -1.99 3.88
CA VAL A 35 14.42 -1.50 3.59
C VAL A 35 14.88 -0.50 4.64
N CYS A 36 14.10 0.55 4.89
CA CYS A 36 14.49 1.58 5.84
C CYS A 36 13.85 1.42 7.21
N CYS A 37 12.91 0.49 7.34
CA CYS A 37 12.21 0.19 8.59
C CYS A 37 11.38 1.32 9.14
N GLU A 38 11.07 2.33 8.32
CA GLU A 38 10.23 3.43 8.75
C GLU A 38 8.76 3.09 8.50
N PRO A 39 7.87 3.41 9.44
CA PRO A 39 6.46 3.13 9.25
C PRO A 39 5.81 4.15 8.31
N TRP A 40 4.91 3.66 7.47
CA TRP A 40 4.14 4.54 6.60
C TRP A 40 2.68 4.08 6.60
N GLU A 41 1.81 5.03 6.28
CA GLU A 41 0.39 4.79 6.23
C GLU A 41 -0.01 4.38 4.82
N MET A 42 -0.71 3.27 4.73
CA MET A 42 -1.20 2.78 3.45
C MET A 42 -2.71 2.92 3.40
N THR A 43 -3.19 3.63 2.39
CA THR A 43 -4.63 3.79 2.18
C THR A 43 -5.03 3.01 0.95
N VAL A 44 -6.00 2.13 1.10
CA VAL A 44 -6.53 1.32 0.01
C VAL A 44 -7.97 1.72 -0.25
N LYS A 45 -8.25 2.09 -1.49
CA LYS A 45 -9.59 2.47 -1.91
C LYS A 45 -9.98 1.72 -3.16
N LYS A 46 -11.26 1.40 -3.26
CA LYS A 46 -11.79 0.75 -4.44
C LYS A 46 -12.40 1.80 -5.37
N THR A 47 -11.99 1.77 -6.61
CA THR A 47 -12.51 2.72 -7.61
C THR A 47 -13.83 2.20 -8.19
N ARG A 48 -14.49 3.04 -8.98
CA ARG A 48 -15.74 2.67 -9.63
C ARG A 48 -15.60 1.47 -10.56
N SER A 49 -14.44 1.35 -11.17
CA SER A 49 -14.18 0.24 -12.09
C SER A 49 -13.85 -1.07 -11.39
N GLY A 50 -13.81 -1.05 -10.07
CA GLY A 50 -13.48 -2.23 -9.28
C GLY A 50 -11.99 -2.44 -9.07
N THR A 51 -11.18 -1.48 -9.45
CA THR A 51 -9.74 -1.53 -9.26
C THR A 51 -9.37 -0.97 -7.89
N LEU A 52 -8.35 -1.54 -7.27
CA LEU A 52 -7.87 -1.01 -6.00
C LEU A 52 -6.83 0.08 -6.24
N SER A 53 -6.94 1.13 -5.47
CA SER A 53 -5.99 2.24 -5.50
C SER A 53 -5.26 2.28 -4.17
N VAL A 54 -3.94 2.31 -4.22
CA VAL A 54 -3.11 2.30 -3.01
C VAL A 54 -2.30 3.59 -2.95
N THR A 55 -2.33 4.22 -1.79
CA THR A 55 -1.57 5.44 -1.56
C THR A 55 -0.72 5.25 -0.29
N LEU A 56 0.56 5.59 -0.39
CA LEU A 56 1.45 5.55 0.76
C LEU A 56 1.75 6.97 1.20
N ALA A 57 1.77 7.18 2.50
CA ALA A 57 2.05 8.49 3.08
C ALA A 57 2.96 8.35 4.28
N ARG A 58 3.78 9.37 4.50
CA ARG A 58 4.64 9.43 5.66
C ARG A 58 3.82 9.73 6.90
N MET A 59 4.21 9.15 8.01
CA MET A 59 3.44 9.27 9.23
C MET A 59 3.88 10.40 10.15
N ASP A 60 5.00 11.02 9.91
CA ASP A 60 5.49 12.10 10.77
C ASP A 60 5.11 13.50 10.31
#